data_98c68ae23d416fbc1ce27c244d55930a
#
_entry.id   98c68ae23d416fbc1ce27c244d55930a
#
_cell.length_a   1.000
_cell.length_b   1.000
_cell.length_c   1.000
_cell.angle_alpha   90.00
_cell.angle_beta   90.00
_cell.angle_gamma   90.00
#
_symmetry.space_group_name_H-M   'P 1'
#
loop_
_entity.id
_entity.type
_entity.pdbx_description
1 polymer ?
#
loop_
_entity_poly.entity_id
_entity_poly.type
_entity_poly.pdbx_seq_one_letter_code
_entity_poly.pdbx_strand_id
1 'polypeptide(L)'
;DLSPSNLEFMQSLDPEFIGGSQPGYDKASFPNFPGAKECRYNAYRATYTKRMKNFNQVSYKCPKKETSSGEAFWLCLEEGVKKQGDKIKVVWEAPACELLKNAKGEIVGAVAVKGGKKLYVRAKKAVVLCTGGYEYSRAMRSAFLEGPGFNGWAFYGTTSNTGDGISMGM
;
A
#
# COMPACT_ATOMS: atom_id res chain seq x y z
N ASP A 1 -6.20 18.03 8.88
CA ASP A 1 -5.83 17.48 7.60
C ASP A 1 -4.31 17.25 7.56
N LEU A 2 -3.88 15.97 7.48
CA LEU A 2 -2.47 15.58 7.45
C LEU A 2 -1.92 15.42 6.02
N SER A 3 -2.76 15.63 5.01
CA SER A 3 -2.41 15.40 3.60
C SER A 3 -1.20 16.22 3.11
N PRO A 4 -1.06 17.51 3.46
CA PRO A 4 0.14 18.28 3.08
C PRO A 4 1.45 17.73 3.65
N SER A 5 1.42 17.16 4.85
CA SER A 5 2.61 16.63 5.51
C SER A 5 3.13 15.32 4.90
N ASN A 6 2.33 14.63 4.08
CA ASN A 6 2.76 13.40 3.43
C ASN A 6 3.94 13.61 2.47
N LEU A 7 3.95 14.72 1.73
CA LEU A 7 5.05 15.03 0.83
C LEU A 7 6.34 15.29 1.61
N GLU A 8 6.25 16.08 2.68
CA GLU A 8 7.39 16.36 3.56
C GLU A 8 7.94 15.08 4.20
N PHE A 9 7.03 14.20 4.64
CA PHE A 9 7.41 12.88 5.15
C PHE A 9 8.15 12.06 4.11
N MET A 10 7.64 11.95 2.88
CA MET A 10 8.31 11.21 1.80
C MET A 10 9.68 11.80 1.48
N GLN A 11 9.79 13.12 1.42
CA GLN A 11 11.07 13.80 1.20
C GLN A 11 12.06 13.62 2.36
N SER A 12 11.56 13.45 3.58
CA SER A 12 12.41 13.13 4.74
C SER A 12 12.99 11.71 4.66
N LEU A 13 12.26 10.78 4.03
CA LEU A 13 12.75 9.42 3.77
C LEU A 13 13.83 9.43 2.68
N ASP A 14 13.59 10.16 1.59
CA ASP A 14 14.55 10.30 0.51
C ASP A 14 14.44 11.70 -0.14
N PRO A 15 15.49 12.53 -0.01
CA PRO A 15 15.52 13.88 -0.61
C PRO A 15 15.45 13.89 -2.14
N GLU A 16 15.78 12.77 -2.81
CA GLU A 16 15.61 12.64 -4.26
C GLU A 16 14.14 12.43 -4.68
N PHE A 17 13.24 12.19 -3.72
CA PHE A 17 11.81 12.09 -3.98
C PHE A 17 11.25 13.47 -4.27
N ILE A 18 10.88 13.69 -5.52
CA ILE A 18 10.28 14.95 -5.97
C ILE A 18 8.79 14.70 -6.18
N GLY A 19 7.98 15.32 -5.33
CA GLY A 19 6.53 15.36 -5.50
C GLY A 19 6.10 16.66 -6.14
N GLY A 20 5.14 16.60 -7.05
CA GLY A 20 4.55 17.77 -7.67
C GLY A 20 3.07 17.59 -7.99
N SER A 21 2.31 18.67 -8.03
CA SER A 21 0.92 18.59 -8.48
C SER A 21 0.87 18.24 -9.97
N GLN A 22 -0.05 17.36 -10.31
CA GLN A 22 -0.28 17.02 -11.72
C GLN A 22 -1.18 18.07 -12.36
N PRO A 23 -0.75 18.76 -13.42
CA PRO A 23 -1.61 19.70 -14.15
C PRO A 23 -2.89 19.01 -14.62
N GLY A 24 -4.04 19.64 -14.38
CA GLY A 24 -5.36 19.13 -14.78
C GLY A 24 -6.10 18.31 -13.72
N TYR A 25 -5.49 18.05 -12.56
CA TYR A 25 -6.14 17.40 -11.42
C TYR A 25 -6.64 18.37 -10.34
N ASP A 26 -6.62 19.65 -10.65
CA ASP A 26 -7.19 20.73 -9.85
C ASP A 26 -8.74 20.78 -9.94
N LYS A 27 -9.33 20.01 -10.85
CA LYS A 27 -10.78 19.88 -11.00
C LYS A 27 -11.27 18.58 -10.42
N ALA A 28 -12.44 18.62 -9.77
CA ALA A 28 -13.10 17.42 -9.29
C ALA A 28 -13.33 16.42 -10.44
N SER A 29 -12.94 15.16 -10.27
CA SER A 29 -13.13 14.10 -11.27
C SER A 29 -14.61 13.84 -11.58
N PHE A 30 -15.48 14.17 -10.65
CA PHE A 30 -16.94 14.04 -10.77
C PHE A 30 -17.62 15.35 -10.38
N PRO A 31 -17.60 16.37 -11.26
CA PRO A 31 -18.04 17.74 -10.94
C PRO A 31 -19.50 17.84 -10.53
N ASN A 32 -20.33 16.87 -10.90
CA ASN A 32 -21.77 16.84 -10.60
C ASN A 32 -22.10 16.06 -9.30
N PHE A 33 -21.10 15.56 -8.61
CA PHE A 33 -21.30 14.85 -7.35
C PHE A 33 -21.51 15.85 -6.21
N PRO A 34 -22.43 15.63 -5.26
CA PRO A 34 -22.57 16.49 -4.07
C PRO A 34 -21.24 16.59 -3.32
N GLY A 35 -20.81 17.81 -3.00
CA GLY A 35 -19.52 18.04 -2.36
C GLY A 35 -18.30 18.08 -3.30
N ALA A 36 -18.49 17.93 -4.61
CA ALA A 36 -17.38 17.91 -5.57
C ALA A 36 -16.61 19.24 -5.64
N LYS A 37 -17.27 20.37 -5.34
CA LYS A 37 -16.64 21.71 -5.31
C LYS A 37 -15.70 21.89 -4.14
N GLU A 38 -15.96 21.19 -3.05
CA GLU A 38 -15.20 21.20 -1.81
C GLU A 38 -14.04 20.19 -1.85
N CYS A 39 -14.16 19.13 -2.68
CA CYS A 39 -13.12 18.13 -2.87
C CYS A 39 -12.11 18.58 -3.93
N ARG A 40 -11.02 19.17 -3.49
CA ARG A 40 -9.87 19.42 -4.36
C ARG A 40 -8.96 18.20 -4.36
N TYR A 41 -8.87 17.58 -5.51
CA TYR A 41 -7.98 16.43 -5.73
C TYR A 41 -6.59 16.93 -6.10
N ASN A 42 -5.65 16.87 -5.18
CA ASN A 42 -4.24 17.06 -5.49
C ASN A 42 -3.59 15.69 -5.68
N ALA A 43 -3.41 15.29 -6.92
CA ALA A 43 -2.59 14.12 -7.23
C ALA A 43 -1.12 14.55 -7.25
N TYR A 44 -0.32 13.98 -6.38
CA TYR A 44 1.12 14.17 -6.39
C TYR A 44 1.78 13.17 -7.33
N ARG A 45 2.66 13.65 -8.18
CA ARG A 45 3.58 12.80 -8.94
C ARG A 45 4.88 12.70 -8.20
N ALA A 46 5.31 11.47 -7.96
CA ALA A 46 6.65 11.18 -7.54
C ALA A 46 7.55 11.02 -8.78
N THR A 47 8.69 11.69 -8.78
CA THR A 47 9.72 11.54 -9.80
C THR A 47 10.94 10.91 -9.16
N TYR A 48 11.43 9.80 -9.74
CA TYR A 48 12.56 9.06 -9.19
C TYR A 48 13.38 8.45 -10.32
N THR A 49 14.07 9.32 -11.06
CA THR A 49 14.62 9.01 -12.39
C THR A 49 15.81 8.06 -12.37
N LYS A 50 16.63 8.08 -11.33
CA LYS A 50 17.91 7.38 -11.35
C LYS A 50 17.85 5.89 -11.01
N ARG A 51 16.74 5.42 -10.41
CA ARG A 51 16.64 4.04 -9.89
C ARG A 51 15.55 3.19 -10.52
N MET A 52 14.76 3.75 -11.42
CA MET A 52 13.63 3.05 -12.02
C MET A 52 14.09 2.11 -13.13
N LYS A 53 13.83 0.82 -12.93
CA LYS A 53 14.24 -0.24 -13.88
C LYS A 53 13.28 -0.39 -15.07
N ASN A 54 12.00 -0.02 -14.94
CA ASN A 54 10.94 -0.30 -15.93
C ASN A 54 10.28 0.96 -16.48
N PHE A 55 11.06 1.95 -16.74
CA PHE A 55 10.63 3.27 -17.18
C PHE A 55 9.73 3.27 -18.43
N ASN A 56 9.87 2.29 -19.31
CA ASN A 56 9.17 2.20 -20.59
C ASN A 56 7.75 1.62 -20.51
N GLN A 57 7.29 1.18 -19.35
CA GLN A 57 5.97 0.53 -19.19
C GLN A 57 4.87 1.43 -18.65
N VAL A 58 5.10 2.73 -18.55
CA VAL A 58 4.07 3.65 -18.10
C VAL A 58 3.08 3.89 -19.23
N SER A 59 1.88 3.33 -19.10
CA SER A 59 0.77 3.44 -20.05
C SER A 59 0.16 4.84 -20.18
N TYR A 60 0.72 5.84 -19.53
CA TYR A 60 0.33 7.23 -19.68
C TYR A 60 1.36 7.98 -20.50
N LYS A 61 0.91 8.66 -21.57
CA LYS A 61 1.70 9.63 -22.32
C LYS A 61 2.12 10.76 -21.38
N CYS A 62 3.21 10.53 -20.66
CA CYS A 62 3.83 11.56 -19.87
C CYS A 62 4.79 12.34 -20.77
N PRO A 63 4.64 13.66 -20.92
CA PRO A 63 5.51 14.47 -21.78
C PRO A 63 6.96 14.55 -21.28
N LYS A 64 7.22 14.15 -20.05
CA LYS A 64 8.56 14.05 -19.48
C LYS A 64 8.84 12.62 -19.10
N LYS A 65 9.93 12.06 -19.62
CA LYS A 65 10.41 10.68 -19.37
C LYS A 65 10.73 10.35 -17.90
N GLU A 66 10.27 11.13 -16.96
CA GLU A 66 10.77 11.18 -15.58
C GLU A 66 9.71 10.85 -14.53
N THR A 67 8.54 10.35 -14.91
CA THR A 67 7.45 10.13 -13.97
C THR A 67 6.91 8.71 -14.00
N SER A 68 7.08 8.00 -12.89
CA SER A 68 6.31 6.82 -12.55
C SER A 68 5.76 7.00 -11.14
N SER A 69 4.46 6.88 -10.98
CA SER A 69 3.81 7.21 -9.72
C SER A 69 3.99 6.12 -8.65
N GLY A 70 3.70 4.87 -8.97
CA GLY A 70 3.69 3.79 -7.99
C GLY A 70 5.08 3.26 -7.66
N GLU A 71 5.92 3.05 -8.67
CA GLU A 71 7.28 2.55 -8.47
C GLU A 71 8.14 3.57 -7.70
N ALA A 72 8.04 4.87 -8.05
CA ALA A 72 8.78 5.90 -7.35
C ALA A 72 8.37 6.01 -5.87
N PHE A 73 7.08 5.91 -5.59
CA PHE A 73 6.57 5.89 -4.23
C PHE A 73 7.11 4.70 -3.44
N TRP A 74 7.09 3.52 -4.03
CA TRP A 74 7.64 2.32 -3.42
C TRP A 74 9.13 2.42 -3.13
N LEU A 75 9.94 2.87 -4.11
CA LEU A 75 11.38 3.03 -3.96
C LEU A 75 11.74 4.00 -2.83
N CYS A 76 10.98 5.08 -2.69
CA CYS A 76 11.18 6.02 -1.60
C CYS A 76 10.94 5.37 -0.22
N LEU A 77 9.86 4.60 -0.08
CA LEU A 77 9.58 3.87 1.16
C LEU A 77 10.65 2.80 1.44
N GLU A 78 11.10 2.09 0.42
CA GLU A 78 12.16 1.08 0.52
C GLU A 78 13.48 1.71 1.01
N GLU A 79 13.84 2.87 0.50
CA GLU A 79 15.02 3.62 0.98
C GLU A 79 14.85 4.07 2.43
N GLY A 80 13.63 4.51 2.81
CA GLY A 80 13.32 4.83 4.19
C GLY A 80 13.55 3.65 5.13
N VAL A 81 13.14 2.45 4.72
CA VAL A 81 13.40 1.21 5.47
C VAL A 81 14.90 0.88 5.54
N LYS A 82 15.61 0.96 4.42
CA LYS A 82 17.06 0.70 4.36
C LYS A 82 17.86 1.61 5.28
N LYS A 83 17.47 2.88 5.37
CA LYS A 83 18.12 3.86 6.27
C LYS A 83 17.97 3.54 7.75
N GLN A 84 16.96 2.74 8.13
CA GLN A 84 16.82 2.31 9.52
C GLN A 84 17.81 1.22 9.92
N GLY A 85 18.49 0.58 8.97
CA GLY A 85 19.47 -0.47 9.23
C GLY A 85 18.92 -1.58 10.13
N ASP A 86 19.65 -1.93 11.17
CA ASP A 86 19.30 -3.01 12.10
C ASP A 86 18.03 -2.77 12.93
N LYS A 87 17.47 -1.55 12.90
CA LYS A 87 16.23 -1.25 13.62
C LYS A 87 15.01 -1.91 12.97
N ILE A 88 15.06 -2.20 11.67
CA ILE A 88 14.02 -2.87 10.91
C ILE A 88 14.56 -4.16 10.31
N LYS A 89 14.00 -5.28 10.73
CA LYS A 89 14.28 -6.59 10.15
C LYS A 89 13.17 -6.98 9.18
N VAL A 90 13.47 -6.95 7.88
CA VAL A 90 12.55 -7.42 6.84
C VAL A 90 12.74 -8.93 6.66
N VAL A 91 11.65 -9.67 6.70
CA VAL A 91 11.65 -11.12 6.45
C VAL A 91 10.85 -11.40 5.20
N TRP A 92 11.52 -11.71 4.12
CA TRP A 92 10.91 -12.03 2.83
C TRP A 92 10.42 -13.47 2.76
N GLU A 93 9.42 -13.72 1.91
CA GLU A 93 8.86 -15.07 1.66
C GLU A 93 8.36 -15.74 2.94
N ALA A 94 7.73 -14.94 3.80
CA ALA A 94 7.23 -15.37 5.08
C ALA A 94 5.79 -14.85 5.30
N PRO A 95 4.79 -15.38 4.56
CA PRO A 95 3.41 -14.98 4.76
C PRO A 95 2.98 -15.23 6.21
N ALA A 96 2.38 -14.21 6.82
CA ALA A 96 1.75 -14.35 8.13
C ALA A 96 0.44 -15.13 7.99
N CYS A 97 0.15 -16.02 8.92
CA CYS A 97 -1.01 -16.89 8.87
C CYS A 97 -1.85 -16.89 10.16
N GLU A 98 -1.33 -16.35 11.25
CA GLU A 98 -2.03 -16.39 12.53
C GLU A 98 -1.56 -15.25 13.46
N LEU A 99 -2.47 -14.69 14.26
CA LEU A 99 -2.14 -13.80 15.37
C LEU A 99 -2.08 -14.59 16.67
N LEU A 100 -0.97 -14.45 17.38
CA LEU A 100 -0.79 -15.10 18.68
C LEU A 100 -1.50 -14.32 19.77
N LYS A 101 -2.35 -15.00 20.53
CA LYS A 101 -3.08 -14.46 21.69
C LYS A 101 -2.53 -15.07 22.99
N ASN A 102 -2.47 -14.27 24.04
CA ASN A 102 -2.20 -14.77 25.40
C ASN A 102 -3.50 -15.28 26.07
N ALA A 103 -3.39 -15.75 27.29
CA ALA A 103 -4.54 -16.25 28.07
C ALA A 103 -5.62 -15.18 28.35
N LYS A 104 -5.30 -13.89 28.19
CA LYS A 104 -6.24 -12.77 28.33
C LYS A 104 -6.86 -12.35 27.00
N GLY A 105 -6.52 -13.00 25.89
CA GLY A 105 -6.98 -12.63 24.55
C GLY A 105 -6.19 -11.48 23.89
N GLU A 106 -5.15 -10.97 24.52
CA GLU A 106 -4.33 -9.88 23.95
C GLU A 106 -3.40 -10.42 22.86
N ILE A 107 -3.24 -9.66 21.79
CA ILE A 107 -2.32 -10.00 20.70
C ILE A 107 -0.88 -9.79 21.16
N VAL A 108 -0.11 -10.86 21.20
CA VAL A 108 1.28 -10.86 21.65
C VAL A 108 2.29 -11.22 20.55
N GLY A 109 1.83 -11.44 19.33
CA GLY A 109 2.69 -11.77 18.22
C GLY A 109 1.95 -12.27 16.99
N ALA A 110 2.71 -12.82 16.07
CA ALA A 110 2.19 -13.44 14.85
C ALA A 110 2.99 -14.69 14.49
N VAL A 111 2.37 -15.58 13.74
CA VAL A 111 3.01 -16.74 13.12
C VAL A 111 3.10 -16.48 11.63
N ALA A 112 4.26 -16.72 11.07
CA ALA A 112 4.50 -16.76 9.63
C ALA A 112 5.03 -18.14 9.21
N VAL A 113 4.97 -18.43 7.91
CA VAL A 113 5.55 -19.67 7.37
C VAL A 113 6.68 -19.29 6.43
N LYS A 114 7.87 -19.79 6.70
CA LYS A 114 9.04 -19.58 5.84
C LYS A 114 9.70 -20.92 5.51
N GLY A 115 9.82 -21.22 4.22
CA GLY A 115 10.40 -22.50 3.78
C GLY A 115 9.68 -23.71 4.37
N GLY A 116 8.36 -23.67 4.50
CA GLY A 116 7.55 -24.74 5.09
C GLY A 116 7.62 -24.87 6.62
N LYS A 117 8.37 -23.98 7.31
CA LYS A 117 8.51 -23.98 8.77
C LYS A 117 7.80 -22.79 9.40
N LYS A 118 7.17 -23.02 10.53
CA LYS A 118 6.56 -21.93 11.33
C LYS A 118 7.63 -21.04 11.95
N LEU A 119 7.47 -19.75 11.75
CA LEU A 119 8.25 -18.67 12.38
C LEU A 119 7.35 -17.93 13.36
N TYR A 120 7.68 -17.98 14.62
CA TYR A 120 6.96 -17.28 15.68
C TYR A 120 7.63 -15.94 15.96
N VAL A 121 6.87 -14.87 15.83
CA VAL A 121 7.35 -13.50 16.07
C VAL A 121 6.61 -12.92 17.25
N ARG A 122 7.33 -12.63 18.33
CA ARG A 122 6.78 -11.97 19.52
C ARG A 122 6.73 -10.46 19.30
N ALA A 123 5.58 -9.85 19.53
CA ALA A 123 5.42 -8.41 19.57
C ALA A 123 5.63 -7.88 21.01
N LYS A 124 6.48 -6.85 21.16
CA LYS A 124 6.70 -6.19 22.46
C LYS A 124 5.63 -5.14 22.78
N LYS A 125 5.02 -4.54 21.74
CA LYS A 125 4.04 -3.47 21.89
C LYS A 125 2.74 -3.77 21.15
N ALA A 126 2.81 -4.04 19.85
CA ALA A 126 1.66 -4.26 18.98
C ALA A 126 2.04 -5.04 17.72
N VAL A 127 1.03 -5.58 17.05
CA VAL A 127 1.11 -6.07 15.67
C VAL A 127 0.30 -5.13 14.79
N VAL A 128 0.88 -4.68 13.68
CA VAL A 128 0.21 -3.82 12.69
C VAL A 128 -0.03 -4.66 11.44
N LEU A 129 -1.29 -4.80 11.03
CA LEU A 129 -1.68 -5.51 9.82
C LEU A 129 -1.73 -4.54 8.64
N CYS A 130 -0.80 -4.70 7.69
CA CYS A 130 -0.71 -3.92 6.45
C CYS A 130 -0.77 -4.86 5.24
N THR A 131 -1.74 -5.77 5.23
CA THR A 131 -1.81 -6.92 4.31
C THR A 131 -2.69 -6.65 3.08
N GLY A 132 -3.09 -5.41 2.86
CA GLY A 132 -3.99 -5.04 1.76
C GLY A 132 -5.43 -5.49 1.97
N GLY A 133 -6.18 -5.53 0.87
CA GLY A 133 -7.60 -5.87 0.86
C GLY A 133 -7.89 -7.34 0.53
N TYR A 134 -9.11 -7.58 0.05
CA TYR A 134 -9.62 -8.92 -0.28
C TYR A 134 -10.09 -9.05 -1.73
N GLU A 135 -9.68 -8.14 -2.60
CA GLU A 135 -10.17 -8.02 -3.98
C GLU A 135 -9.98 -9.30 -4.80
N TYR A 136 -8.97 -10.10 -4.46
CA TYR A 136 -8.68 -11.36 -5.14
C TYR A 136 -9.17 -12.61 -4.37
N SER A 137 -9.82 -12.43 -3.22
CA SER A 137 -10.53 -13.51 -2.54
C SER A 137 -11.95 -13.67 -3.07
N ARG A 138 -12.21 -14.71 -3.88
CA ARG A 138 -13.55 -14.97 -4.40
C ARG A 138 -14.57 -15.19 -3.27
N ALA A 139 -14.18 -15.90 -2.21
CA ALA A 139 -15.04 -16.18 -1.06
C ALA A 139 -15.44 -14.87 -0.34
N MET A 140 -14.47 -13.99 -0.06
CA MET A 140 -14.76 -12.73 0.61
C MET A 140 -15.56 -11.78 -0.29
N ARG A 141 -15.26 -11.72 -1.58
CA ARG A 141 -16.07 -10.93 -2.50
C ARG A 141 -17.52 -11.40 -2.51
N SER A 142 -17.75 -12.72 -2.55
CA SER A 142 -19.10 -13.27 -2.51
C SER A 142 -19.83 -12.98 -1.20
N ALA A 143 -19.10 -12.89 -0.09
CA ALA A 143 -19.66 -12.65 1.24
C ALA A 143 -19.92 -11.17 1.54
N PHE A 144 -19.09 -10.27 1.02
CA PHE A 144 -19.08 -8.86 1.44
C PHE A 144 -19.42 -7.86 0.33
N LEU A 145 -19.39 -8.26 -0.94
CA LEU A 145 -19.82 -7.39 -2.03
C LEU A 145 -21.26 -7.69 -2.38
N GLU A 146 -22.08 -6.64 -2.38
CA GLU A 146 -23.48 -6.71 -2.78
C GLU A 146 -23.65 -6.42 -4.28
N GLY A 147 -24.74 -6.94 -4.85
CA GLY A 147 -25.16 -6.66 -6.21
C GLY A 147 -24.67 -7.67 -7.27
N PRO A 148 -25.19 -7.54 -8.51
CA PRO A 148 -24.97 -8.54 -9.56
C PRO A 148 -23.57 -8.55 -10.13
N GLY A 149 -22.72 -7.62 -9.74
CA GLY A 149 -21.45 -7.32 -10.39
C GLY A 149 -20.20 -7.90 -9.75
N PHE A 150 -20.28 -8.68 -8.68
CA PHE A 150 -19.04 -9.11 -8.01
C PHE A 150 -18.11 -9.96 -8.88
N ASN A 151 -18.64 -10.64 -9.89
CA ASN A 151 -17.85 -11.37 -10.88
C ASN A 151 -17.37 -10.50 -12.05
N GLY A 152 -18.01 -9.36 -12.29
CA GLY A 152 -17.72 -8.45 -13.39
C GLY A 152 -16.82 -7.26 -13.01
N TRP A 153 -16.47 -7.12 -11.75
CA TRP A 153 -15.61 -6.04 -11.31
C TRP A 153 -14.15 -6.30 -11.73
N ALA A 154 -13.56 -5.31 -12.38
CA ALA A 154 -12.13 -5.28 -12.64
C ALA A 154 -11.44 -4.68 -11.41
N PHE A 155 -10.56 -5.45 -10.78
CA PHE A 155 -9.78 -4.99 -9.64
C PHE A 155 -8.35 -4.67 -10.09
N TYR A 156 -7.88 -3.49 -9.69
CA TYR A 156 -6.49 -3.10 -9.83
C TYR A 156 -5.75 -3.40 -8.54
N GLY A 157 -4.56 -3.96 -8.66
CA GLY A 157 -3.72 -4.25 -7.51
C GLY A 157 -3.02 -5.59 -7.65
N THR A 158 -2.45 -6.03 -6.54
CA THR A 158 -1.77 -7.32 -6.48
C THR A 158 -2.75 -8.46 -6.26
N THR A 159 -2.54 -9.58 -6.97
CA THR A 159 -3.28 -10.83 -6.76
C THR A 159 -3.09 -11.42 -5.35
N SER A 160 -2.15 -10.88 -4.58
CA SER A 160 -1.91 -11.26 -3.19
C SER A 160 -2.91 -10.64 -2.20
N ASN A 161 -3.80 -9.74 -2.64
CA ASN A 161 -4.86 -9.17 -1.80
C ASN A 161 -5.99 -10.18 -1.60
N THR A 162 -5.73 -11.19 -0.78
CA THR A 162 -6.63 -12.34 -0.54
C THR A 162 -7.39 -12.25 0.78
N GLY A 163 -7.21 -11.14 1.53
CA GLY A 163 -7.95 -10.88 2.76
C GLY A 163 -7.36 -11.56 4.00
N ASP A 164 -6.11 -12.02 3.93
CA ASP A 164 -5.50 -12.80 5.02
C ASP A 164 -5.45 -12.03 6.33
N GLY A 165 -5.08 -10.74 6.29
CA GLY A 165 -5.05 -9.90 7.48
C GLY A 165 -6.43 -9.62 8.05
N ILE A 166 -7.45 -9.50 7.19
CA ILE A 166 -8.84 -9.38 7.63
C ILE A 166 -9.26 -10.65 8.35
N SER A 167 -9.00 -11.83 7.76
CA SER A 167 -9.31 -13.12 8.37
C SER A 167 -8.57 -13.34 9.70
N MET A 168 -7.32 -12.88 9.82
CA MET A 168 -6.57 -12.97 11.07
C MET A 168 -7.10 -12.02 12.15
N GLY A 169 -7.70 -10.89 11.76
CA GLY A 169 -8.23 -9.87 12.68
C GLY A 169 -9.65 -10.14 13.16
N MET A 170 -10.38 -11.01 12.51
CA MET A 170 -11.73 -11.45 12.89
C MET A 170 -11.67 -12.56 13.92
#